data_70434f799336929b6ae73d886dc9e699
#
_entry.id   70434f799336929b6ae73d886dc9e699
#
_cell.length_a   1.000
_cell.length_b   1.000
_cell.length_c   1.000
_cell.angle_alpha   90.00
_cell.angle_beta   90.00
_cell.angle_gamma   90.00
#
_symmetry.space_group_name_H-M   'P 1'
#
loop_
_entity.id
_entity.type
_entity.pdbx_description
1 polymer ?
#
loop_
_entity_poly.entity_id
_entity_poly.type
_entity_poly.pdbx_seq_one_letter_code
_entity_poly.pdbx_strand_id
1 'polypeptide(L)'
;APITWEGIPVFPGVGGVFGDEHLVQHAKRFFGGDPRGGLVVTLMDVWVLNAQSMGQLNTAAWVPVDHEPAPPQVVEYFVKSGAVPIAMSRYGQQMLGRLDPLYVPHAIDTDAFKALDKRAVREETGVPQDAFLVGMVAANKGRPSRKGFAQAFQAFKKLSDAHDNAYLYLHTMIQPGLAQGEDIPALLESVGIPQERVMIADQYRVLFDPVGQASMAKIYSALDVLLNPAMGEGFGITVIEAQSCGVPAIVTDFTAMKEVCGVGWHVEYRPYWSGLNSWQAVPDVDDIASALEECYSLKKWQREKMAVAARRHALDYSLPKVLKQHMLPALRAAEQRFSRQRPVTIAPRLKAAA
;
A
#
# COMPACT_ATOMS: atom_id res chain seq x y z
N ALA A 1 -22.74 4.31 21.24
CA ALA A 1 -22.41 5.75 21.15
C ALA A 1 -21.04 5.88 20.50
N PRO A 2 -20.76 6.94 19.72
CA PRO A 2 -19.41 7.20 19.25
C PRO A 2 -18.50 7.51 20.45
N ILE A 3 -17.25 7.12 20.35
CA ILE A 3 -16.19 7.55 21.25
C ILE A 3 -15.51 8.79 20.64
N THR A 4 -14.78 9.55 21.44
CA THR A 4 -13.99 10.69 20.94
C THR A 4 -12.51 10.36 21.06
N TRP A 5 -11.78 10.49 19.97
CA TRP A 5 -10.34 10.34 19.92
C TRP A 5 -9.72 11.61 19.33
N GLU A 6 -8.86 12.27 20.06
CA GLU A 6 -8.24 13.56 19.68
C GLU A 6 -9.25 14.63 19.20
N GLY A 7 -10.44 14.68 19.84
CA GLY A 7 -11.50 15.61 19.47
C GLY A 7 -12.35 15.17 18.27
N ILE A 8 -12.04 14.05 17.65
CA ILE A 8 -12.74 13.51 16.48
C ILE A 8 -13.72 12.40 16.94
N PRO A 9 -15.02 12.47 16.56
CA PRO A 9 -15.96 11.40 16.87
C PRO A 9 -15.65 10.15 16.04
N VAL A 10 -15.43 9.02 16.72
CA VAL A 10 -15.19 7.71 16.12
C VAL A 10 -16.43 6.85 16.31
N PHE A 11 -17.03 6.41 15.22
CA PHE A 11 -18.21 5.58 15.21
C PHE A 11 -17.85 4.10 15.23
N PRO A 12 -18.58 3.25 15.98
CA PRO A 12 -18.29 1.82 16.05
C PRO A 12 -18.58 1.13 14.71
N GLY A 13 -17.71 0.19 14.32
CA GLY A 13 -18.03 -0.81 13.32
C GLY A 13 -18.88 -1.89 13.96
N VAL A 14 -20.12 -2.06 13.52
CA VAL A 14 -21.05 -3.07 14.04
C VAL A 14 -21.66 -3.82 12.86
N GLY A 15 -21.68 -5.14 12.91
CA GLY A 15 -22.32 -5.99 11.89
C GLY A 15 -21.30 -6.56 10.88
N GLY A 16 -21.27 -6.04 9.66
CA GLY A 16 -20.45 -6.59 8.58
C GLY A 16 -18.95 -6.33 8.75
N VAL A 17 -18.16 -7.10 8.00
CA VAL A 17 -16.68 -7.07 8.06
C VAL A 17 -16.12 -5.69 7.63
N PHE A 18 -16.83 -4.96 6.76
CA PHE A 18 -16.36 -3.72 6.16
C PHE A 18 -17.08 -2.46 6.67
N GLY A 19 -18.13 -2.62 7.51
CA GLY A 19 -18.81 -1.52 8.19
C GLY A 19 -19.73 -0.66 7.30
N ASP A 20 -19.87 -0.97 6.02
CA ASP A 20 -20.68 -0.22 5.05
C ASP A 20 -22.19 -0.27 5.35
N GLU A 21 -22.66 -1.30 6.04
CA GLU A 21 -24.07 -1.47 6.46
C GLU A 21 -24.55 -0.31 7.36
N HIS A 22 -23.66 0.25 8.17
CA HIS A 22 -23.98 1.33 9.13
C HIS A 22 -23.49 2.70 8.69
N LEU A 23 -22.70 2.78 7.60
CA LEU A 23 -22.07 4.03 7.18
C LEU A 23 -23.09 5.11 6.85
N VAL A 24 -24.23 4.78 6.22
CA VAL A 24 -25.32 5.73 5.93
C VAL A 24 -25.91 6.30 7.21
N GLN A 25 -26.09 5.48 8.25
CA GLN A 25 -26.62 5.93 9.54
C GLN A 25 -25.60 6.78 10.30
N HIS A 26 -24.32 6.44 10.23
CA HIS A 26 -23.25 7.24 10.80
C HIS A 26 -23.13 8.59 10.12
N ALA A 27 -23.21 8.63 8.78
CA ALA A 27 -23.21 9.86 8.01
C ALA A 27 -24.42 10.75 8.37
N LYS A 28 -25.64 10.19 8.43
CA LYS A 28 -26.83 10.93 8.89
C LYS A 28 -26.60 11.56 10.26
N ARG A 29 -26.07 10.79 11.20
CA ARG A 29 -25.81 11.28 12.56
C ARG A 29 -24.75 12.38 12.58
N PHE A 30 -23.68 12.20 11.83
CA PHE A 30 -22.57 13.15 11.74
C PHE A 30 -22.97 14.46 11.06
N PHE A 31 -23.79 14.39 10.01
CA PHE A 31 -24.23 15.56 9.21
C PHE A 31 -25.58 16.13 9.64
N GLY A 32 -26.07 15.85 10.84
CA GLY A 32 -27.28 16.48 11.37
C GLY A 32 -28.57 16.01 10.69
N GLY A 33 -28.65 14.80 10.18
CA GLY A 33 -29.85 14.19 9.60
C GLY A 33 -29.83 13.98 8.09
N ASP A 34 -29.03 14.72 7.34
CA ASP A 34 -28.87 14.53 5.89
C ASP A 34 -27.66 13.66 5.59
N PRO A 35 -27.81 12.44 5.02
CA PRO A 35 -26.68 11.59 4.68
C PRO A 35 -25.77 12.20 3.58
N ARG A 36 -26.27 13.17 2.82
CA ARG A 36 -25.54 13.95 1.81
C ARG A 36 -25.12 15.34 2.31
N GLY A 37 -25.18 15.58 3.60
CA GLY A 37 -24.80 16.86 4.23
C GLY A 37 -23.31 17.20 4.14
N GLY A 38 -22.48 16.24 3.76
CA GLY A 38 -21.04 16.40 3.58
C GLY A 38 -20.45 15.36 2.64
N LEU A 39 -19.12 15.27 2.59
CA LEU A 39 -18.36 14.31 1.80
C LEU A 39 -17.94 13.13 2.66
N VAL A 40 -18.16 11.91 2.18
CA VAL A 40 -17.66 10.68 2.79
C VAL A 40 -16.47 10.20 1.97
N VAL A 41 -15.32 10.02 2.60
CA VAL A 41 -14.14 9.45 1.95
C VAL A 41 -13.97 8.00 2.41
N THR A 42 -13.88 7.07 1.47
CA THR A 42 -13.55 5.67 1.76
C THR A 42 -12.13 5.35 1.30
N LEU A 43 -11.42 4.52 2.08
CA LEU A 43 -10.07 4.03 1.77
C LEU A 43 -10.07 2.51 1.90
N MET A 44 -10.38 1.82 0.81
CA MET A 44 -10.43 0.35 0.73
C MET A 44 -10.71 -0.14 -0.69
N ASP A 45 -10.69 -1.45 -0.86
CA ASP A 45 -11.21 -2.10 -2.06
C ASP A 45 -12.70 -1.86 -2.18
N VAL A 46 -13.14 -1.16 -3.23
CA VAL A 46 -14.53 -0.71 -3.36
C VAL A 46 -15.52 -1.83 -3.67
N TRP A 47 -15.06 -2.93 -4.24
CA TRP A 47 -15.92 -4.08 -4.59
C TRP A 47 -16.47 -4.85 -3.38
N VAL A 48 -15.92 -4.60 -2.17
CA VAL A 48 -16.45 -5.14 -0.91
C VAL A 48 -17.61 -4.32 -0.35
N LEU A 49 -17.81 -3.10 -0.86
CA LEU A 49 -18.85 -2.18 -0.39
C LEU A 49 -20.16 -2.35 -1.17
N ASN A 50 -21.30 -2.20 -0.49
CA ASN A 50 -22.60 -2.18 -1.14
C ASN A 50 -22.80 -0.87 -1.93
N ALA A 51 -22.74 -0.95 -3.25
CA ALA A 51 -22.82 0.21 -4.14
C ALA A 51 -24.16 0.99 -4.00
N GLN A 52 -25.28 0.30 -3.72
CA GLN A 52 -26.58 0.95 -3.55
C GLN A 52 -26.63 1.75 -2.23
N SER A 53 -26.10 1.21 -1.15
CA SER A 53 -25.97 1.93 0.13
C SER A 53 -25.07 3.15 -0.04
N MET A 54 -23.90 2.96 -0.69
CA MET A 54 -22.96 4.05 -0.93
C MET A 54 -23.52 5.14 -1.84
N GLY A 55 -24.43 4.80 -2.76
CA GLY A 55 -25.15 5.77 -3.61
C GLY A 55 -26.10 6.73 -2.85
N GLN A 56 -26.38 6.48 -1.57
CA GLN A 56 -27.12 7.39 -0.70
C GLN A 56 -26.25 8.52 -0.12
N LEU A 57 -24.93 8.46 -0.31
CA LEU A 57 -23.93 9.37 0.21
C LEU A 57 -23.26 10.16 -0.91
N ASN A 58 -22.61 11.27 -0.59
CA ASN A 58 -21.64 11.88 -1.47
C ASN A 58 -20.28 11.22 -1.18
N THR A 59 -19.94 10.18 -1.93
CA THR A 59 -18.76 9.36 -1.66
C THR A 59 -17.62 9.68 -2.61
N ALA A 60 -16.45 10.01 -2.08
CA ALA A 60 -15.18 10.00 -2.79
C ALA A 60 -14.40 8.74 -2.37
N ALA A 61 -14.26 7.78 -3.27
CA ALA A 61 -13.64 6.51 -2.96
C ALA A 61 -12.17 6.50 -3.38
N TRP A 62 -11.27 6.49 -2.38
CA TRP A 62 -9.83 6.38 -2.57
C TRP A 62 -9.46 4.91 -2.69
N VAL A 63 -9.28 4.47 -3.95
CA VAL A 63 -9.29 3.06 -4.34
C VAL A 63 -7.94 2.58 -4.85
N PRO A 64 -7.44 1.41 -4.39
CA PRO A 64 -6.32 0.73 -5.01
C PRO A 64 -6.72 0.12 -6.36
N VAL A 65 -5.81 0.16 -7.34
CA VAL A 65 -5.91 -0.58 -8.60
C VAL A 65 -4.60 -1.32 -8.82
N ASP A 66 -4.65 -2.62 -8.63
CA ASP A 66 -3.50 -3.53 -8.63
C ASP A 66 -3.58 -4.61 -9.72
N HIS A 67 -4.39 -4.38 -10.75
CA HIS A 67 -4.65 -5.26 -11.88
C HIS A 67 -4.72 -4.47 -13.20
N GLU A 68 -4.62 -5.18 -14.33
CA GLU A 68 -4.75 -4.66 -15.69
C GLU A 68 -5.75 -5.48 -16.52
N PRO A 69 -6.83 -4.84 -17.06
CA PRO A 69 -7.38 -3.53 -16.71
C PRO A 69 -7.89 -3.49 -15.26
N ALA A 70 -8.42 -2.37 -14.79
CA ALA A 70 -9.14 -2.34 -13.51
C ALA A 70 -10.23 -3.42 -13.49
N PRO A 71 -10.34 -4.23 -12.41
CA PRO A 71 -11.31 -5.32 -12.34
C PRO A 71 -12.74 -4.84 -12.64
N PRO A 72 -13.56 -5.62 -13.37
CA PRO A 72 -14.93 -5.22 -13.75
C PRO A 72 -15.77 -4.78 -12.55
N GLN A 73 -15.67 -5.46 -11.42
CA GLN A 73 -16.43 -5.11 -10.21
C GLN A 73 -16.04 -3.75 -9.60
N VAL A 74 -14.80 -3.31 -9.79
CA VAL A 74 -14.36 -1.96 -9.37
C VAL A 74 -15.08 -0.91 -10.23
N VAL A 75 -15.11 -1.11 -11.54
CA VAL A 75 -15.79 -0.22 -12.47
C VAL A 75 -17.31 -0.20 -12.21
N GLU A 76 -17.89 -1.37 -12.01
CA GLU A 76 -19.31 -1.54 -11.74
C GLU A 76 -19.75 -0.82 -10.45
N TYR A 77 -18.92 -0.88 -9.40
CA TYR A 77 -19.17 -0.13 -8.17
C TYR A 77 -19.33 1.37 -8.45
N PHE A 78 -18.40 1.98 -9.18
CA PHE A 78 -18.49 3.42 -9.49
C PHE A 78 -19.70 3.77 -10.33
N VAL A 79 -20.03 2.95 -11.33
CA VAL A 79 -21.22 3.15 -12.18
C VAL A 79 -22.51 3.07 -11.34
N LYS A 80 -22.60 2.12 -10.41
CA LYS A 80 -23.81 1.91 -9.59
C LYS A 80 -23.93 2.89 -8.43
N SER A 81 -22.83 3.24 -7.78
CA SER A 81 -22.85 4.12 -6.62
C SER A 81 -22.83 5.61 -6.98
N GLY A 82 -22.32 5.97 -8.14
CA GLY A 82 -22.05 7.36 -8.50
C GLY A 82 -20.94 8.02 -7.66
N ALA A 83 -20.14 7.22 -6.95
CA ALA A 83 -19.02 7.71 -6.19
C ALA A 83 -17.96 8.34 -7.11
N VAL A 84 -17.25 9.35 -6.61
CA VAL A 84 -16.11 9.96 -7.29
C VAL A 84 -14.86 9.10 -7.05
N PRO A 85 -14.22 8.53 -8.08
CA PRO A 85 -13.01 7.75 -7.90
C PRO A 85 -11.81 8.66 -7.60
N ILE A 86 -11.00 8.26 -6.62
CA ILE A 86 -9.69 8.83 -6.33
C ILE A 86 -8.68 7.68 -6.48
N ALA A 87 -7.81 7.76 -7.47
CA ALA A 87 -6.76 6.78 -7.70
C ALA A 87 -5.55 7.06 -6.81
N MET A 88 -4.93 5.99 -6.27
CA MET A 88 -3.74 6.09 -5.41
C MET A 88 -2.45 6.23 -6.22
N SER A 89 -2.50 5.90 -7.51
CA SER A 89 -1.35 5.89 -8.41
C SER A 89 -1.74 6.46 -9.77
N ARG A 90 -0.76 6.92 -10.55
CA ARG A 90 -0.97 7.32 -11.94
C ARG A 90 -1.41 6.14 -12.80
N TYR A 91 -0.86 4.96 -12.48
CA TYR A 91 -1.33 3.73 -13.08
C TYR A 91 -2.83 3.51 -12.82
N GLY A 92 -3.26 3.58 -11.56
CA GLY A 92 -4.68 3.45 -11.21
C GLY A 92 -5.55 4.54 -11.84
N GLN A 93 -5.03 5.77 -11.95
CA GLN A 93 -5.70 6.85 -12.64
C GLN A 93 -5.93 6.52 -14.13
N GLN A 94 -4.93 5.95 -14.80
CA GLN A 94 -5.04 5.50 -16.18
C GLN A 94 -6.08 4.37 -16.34
N MET A 95 -6.04 3.37 -15.47
CA MET A 95 -6.96 2.23 -15.52
C MET A 95 -8.42 2.62 -15.28
N LEU A 96 -8.66 3.65 -14.48
CA LEU A 96 -9.99 4.22 -14.23
C LEU A 96 -10.36 5.38 -15.16
N GLY A 97 -9.56 5.69 -16.17
CA GLY A 97 -9.63 6.93 -16.98
C GLY A 97 -11.02 7.30 -17.47
N ARG A 98 -11.83 6.32 -17.92
CA ARG A 98 -13.22 6.54 -18.37
C ARG A 98 -14.19 7.02 -17.26
N LEU A 99 -13.80 6.92 -16.00
CA LEU A 99 -14.57 7.36 -14.84
C LEU A 99 -14.14 8.75 -14.34
N ASP A 100 -13.24 9.43 -15.06
CA ASP A 100 -12.67 10.73 -14.70
C ASP A 100 -12.12 10.76 -13.25
N PRO A 101 -11.14 9.88 -12.91
CA PRO A 101 -10.63 9.78 -11.56
C PRO A 101 -9.79 10.98 -11.15
N LEU A 102 -9.92 11.39 -9.90
CA LEU A 102 -8.96 12.25 -9.22
C LEU A 102 -7.71 11.44 -8.85
N TYR A 103 -6.61 12.13 -8.57
CA TYR A 103 -5.36 11.49 -8.18
C TYR A 103 -4.88 12.00 -6.82
N VAL A 104 -4.65 11.06 -5.91
CA VAL A 104 -4.04 11.32 -4.60
C VAL A 104 -3.13 10.13 -4.26
N PRO A 105 -1.81 10.29 -4.27
CA PRO A 105 -0.91 9.22 -3.81
C PRO A 105 -1.01 9.06 -2.29
N HIS A 106 -0.60 7.90 -1.77
CA HIS A 106 -0.39 7.78 -0.33
C HIS A 106 0.74 8.70 0.13
N ALA A 107 0.62 9.17 1.36
CA ALA A 107 1.65 9.94 2.04
C ALA A 107 2.27 9.13 3.17
N ILE A 108 3.51 9.44 3.49
CA ILE A 108 4.21 8.93 4.66
C ILE A 108 4.74 10.09 5.52
N ASP A 109 4.92 9.82 6.81
CA ASP A 109 5.66 10.72 7.70
C ASP A 109 7.17 10.58 7.43
N THR A 110 7.71 11.48 6.62
CA THR A 110 9.13 11.47 6.26
C THR A 110 10.06 11.90 7.39
N ASP A 111 9.56 12.41 8.50
CA ASP A 111 10.35 12.72 9.70
C ASP A 111 10.48 11.48 10.58
N ALA A 112 9.46 10.64 10.62
CA ALA A 112 9.52 9.33 11.25
C ALA A 112 10.33 8.33 10.40
N PHE A 113 10.02 8.22 9.09
CA PHE A 113 10.76 7.38 8.15
C PHE A 113 11.96 8.15 7.58
N LYS A 114 13.10 8.01 8.23
CA LYS A 114 14.39 8.57 7.80
C LYS A 114 15.52 7.58 8.06
N ALA A 115 16.60 7.73 7.31
CA ALA A 115 17.79 6.92 7.51
C ALA A 115 18.35 7.12 8.93
N LEU A 116 18.59 6.01 9.63
CA LEU A 116 19.26 5.94 10.91
C LEU A 116 20.67 5.37 10.72
N ASP A 117 21.51 5.49 11.76
CA ASP A 117 22.83 4.86 11.75
C ASP A 117 22.68 3.33 11.65
N LYS A 118 22.98 2.80 10.46
CA LYS A 118 22.83 1.37 10.15
C LYS A 118 23.61 0.47 11.11
N ARG A 119 24.80 0.89 11.50
CA ARG A 119 25.66 0.11 12.40
C ARG A 119 25.04 0.01 13.78
N ALA A 120 24.60 1.15 14.33
CA ALA A 120 23.95 1.19 15.64
C ALA A 120 22.64 0.39 15.65
N VAL A 121 21.83 0.51 14.59
CA VAL A 121 20.58 -0.26 14.46
C VAL A 121 20.85 -1.77 14.38
N ARG A 122 21.85 -2.21 13.63
CA ARG A 122 22.22 -3.63 13.53
C ARG A 122 22.74 -4.18 14.86
N GLU A 123 23.50 -3.39 15.59
CA GLU A 123 23.94 -3.76 16.93
C GLU A 123 22.76 -3.94 17.90
N GLU A 124 21.78 -3.01 17.87
CA GLU A 124 20.56 -3.08 18.70
C GLU A 124 19.67 -4.27 18.31
N THR A 125 19.59 -4.62 17.03
CA THR A 125 18.67 -5.64 16.49
C THR A 125 19.32 -7.02 16.32
N GLY A 126 20.62 -7.17 16.61
CA GLY A 126 21.35 -8.42 16.48
C GLY A 126 21.64 -8.84 15.03
N VAL A 127 21.55 -7.93 14.07
CA VAL A 127 21.93 -8.17 12.67
C VAL A 127 23.45 -8.14 12.55
N PRO A 128 24.10 -9.16 11.95
CA PRO A 128 25.56 -9.14 11.74
C PRO A 128 25.98 -7.90 10.93
N GLN A 129 27.09 -7.28 11.32
CA GLN A 129 27.52 -6.01 10.72
C GLN A 129 27.94 -6.14 9.25
N ASP A 130 28.43 -7.32 8.86
CA ASP A 130 28.84 -7.69 7.50
C ASP A 130 27.73 -8.35 6.69
N ALA A 131 26.54 -8.53 7.29
CA ALA A 131 25.39 -9.11 6.58
C ALA A 131 24.95 -8.26 5.40
N PHE A 132 24.63 -8.92 4.28
CA PHE A 132 23.77 -8.36 3.24
C PHE A 132 22.33 -8.75 3.56
N LEU A 133 21.56 -7.81 4.05
CA LEU A 133 20.22 -8.04 4.56
C LEU A 133 19.15 -7.65 3.54
N VAL A 134 18.48 -8.66 2.97
CA VAL A 134 17.31 -8.51 2.11
C VAL A 134 16.07 -8.50 2.98
N GLY A 135 15.23 -7.48 2.89
CA GLY A 135 14.00 -7.39 3.70
C GLY A 135 12.73 -7.54 2.88
N MET A 136 11.77 -8.30 3.39
CA MET A 136 10.39 -8.32 2.90
C MET A 136 9.46 -7.82 4.01
N VAL A 137 8.66 -6.78 3.70
CA VAL A 137 7.63 -6.22 4.58
C VAL A 137 6.30 -6.36 3.85
N ALA A 138 5.50 -7.36 4.18
CA ALA A 138 4.32 -7.71 3.41
C ALA A 138 3.27 -8.44 4.25
N ALA A 139 2.00 -8.19 3.99
CA ALA A 139 0.91 -8.95 4.58
C ALA A 139 0.82 -10.35 3.93
N ASN A 140 0.92 -11.41 4.73
CA ASN A 140 0.73 -12.77 4.27
C ASN A 140 -0.76 -13.09 4.16
N LYS A 141 -1.32 -12.92 2.97
CA LYS A 141 -2.76 -13.08 2.70
C LYS A 141 -3.00 -13.67 1.32
N GLY A 142 -3.96 -14.60 1.24
CA GLY A 142 -4.36 -15.30 0.01
C GLY A 142 -3.44 -16.43 -0.40
N ARG A 143 -3.95 -17.35 -1.23
CA ARG A 143 -3.23 -18.48 -1.85
C ARG A 143 -3.57 -18.57 -3.34
N PRO A 144 -2.60 -18.41 -4.25
CA PRO A 144 -1.22 -17.96 -3.97
C PRO A 144 -1.21 -16.54 -3.40
N SER A 145 -0.22 -16.25 -2.54
CA SER A 145 -0.04 -14.90 -2.02
C SER A 145 0.46 -13.97 -3.13
N ARG A 146 -0.31 -12.92 -3.41
CA ARG A 146 0.08 -11.91 -4.39
C ARG A 146 1.36 -11.14 -4.04
N LYS A 147 1.92 -11.37 -2.85
CA LYS A 147 3.17 -10.74 -2.41
C LYS A 147 4.44 -11.42 -2.95
N GLY A 148 4.29 -12.52 -3.71
CA GLY A 148 5.38 -13.17 -4.41
C GLY A 148 6.40 -13.86 -3.49
N PHE A 149 5.97 -14.37 -2.31
CA PHE A 149 6.87 -15.04 -1.37
C PHE A 149 7.63 -16.20 -2.01
N ALA A 150 6.94 -17.04 -2.80
CA ALA A 150 7.58 -18.18 -3.45
C ALA A 150 8.69 -17.77 -4.41
N GLN A 151 8.45 -16.75 -5.23
CA GLN A 151 9.42 -16.21 -6.17
C GLN A 151 10.59 -15.52 -5.45
N ALA A 152 10.28 -14.74 -4.42
CA ALA A 152 11.29 -14.08 -3.59
C ALA A 152 12.23 -15.08 -2.93
N PHE A 153 11.69 -16.16 -2.35
CA PHE A 153 12.50 -17.16 -1.66
C PHE A 153 13.37 -17.98 -2.63
N GLN A 154 12.83 -18.35 -3.80
CA GLN A 154 13.62 -19.00 -4.84
C GLN A 154 14.78 -18.11 -5.32
N ALA A 155 14.54 -16.81 -5.52
CA ALA A 155 15.59 -15.88 -5.90
C ALA A 155 16.61 -15.65 -4.78
N PHE A 156 16.14 -15.47 -3.53
CA PHE A 156 17.03 -15.35 -2.38
C PHE A 156 17.89 -16.59 -2.16
N LYS A 157 17.35 -17.78 -2.39
CA LYS A 157 18.12 -19.04 -2.30
C LYS A 157 19.33 -19.00 -3.23
N LYS A 158 19.18 -18.52 -4.47
CA LYS A 158 20.30 -18.38 -5.42
C LYS A 158 21.38 -17.44 -4.87
N LEU A 159 20.98 -16.30 -4.29
CA LEU A 159 21.90 -15.36 -3.66
C LEU A 159 22.60 -15.99 -2.45
N SER A 160 21.87 -16.67 -1.56
CA SER A 160 22.42 -17.26 -0.33
C SER A 160 23.31 -18.49 -0.58
N ASP A 161 23.15 -19.13 -1.72
CA ASP A 161 24.08 -20.22 -2.15
C ASP A 161 25.42 -19.67 -2.66
N ALA A 162 25.44 -18.44 -3.16
CA ALA A 162 26.63 -17.77 -3.65
C ALA A 162 27.35 -16.94 -2.55
N HIS A 163 26.63 -16.50 -1.52
CA HIS A 163 27.13 -15.52 -0.54
C HIS A 163 26.76 -15.91 0.88
N ASP A 164 27.77 -16.28 1.65
CA ASP A 164 27.63 -16.75 3.05
C ASP A 164 27.11 -15.68 4.03
N ASN A 165 27.20 -14.41 3.70
CA ASN A 165 26.70 -13.31 4.49
C ASN A 165 25.35 -12.75 4.01
N ALA A 166 24.63 -13.44 3.11
CA ALA A 166 23.27 -13.08 2.71
C ALA A 166 22.25 -13.55 3.75
N TYR A 167 21.41 -12.63 4.23
CA TYR A 167 20.33 -12.87 5.20
C TYR A 167 19.01 -12.34 4.66
N LEU A 168 17.92 -13.02 5.03
CA LEU A 168 16.55 -12.62 4.71
C LEU A 168 15.82 -12.20 5.98
N TYR A 169 15.29 -10.98 5.99
CA TYR A 169 14.40 -10.50 7.06
C TYR A 169 12.95 -10.52 6.58
N LEU A 170 12.07 -11.12 7.36
CA LEU A 170 10.64 -11.24 7.09
C LEU A 170 9.80 -10.49 8.13
N HIS A 171 9.18 -9.39 7.71
CA HIS A 171 8.16 -8.70 8.49
C HIS A 171 6.77 -9.10 7.99
N THR A 172 6.31 -10.25 8.43
CA THR A 172 5.05 -10.86 8.00
C THR A 172 4.56 -11.86 9.04
N MET A 173 3.29 -12.21 8.96
CA MET A 173 2.77 -13.39 9.65
C MET A 173 3.30 -14.66 8.97
N ILE A 174 3.95 -15.53 9.72
CA ILE A 174 4.55 -16.76 9.15
C ILE A 174 3.56 -17.91 9.03
N GLN A 175 2.46 -17.88 9.80
CA GLN A 175 1.38 -18.87 9.74
C GLN A 175 0.17 -18.24 9.06
N PRO A 176 -0.57 -19.00 8.22
CA PRO A 176 -1.67 -18.45 7.42
C PRO A 176 -2.84 -17.87 8.24
N GLY A 177 -3.09 -18.37 9.43
CA GLY A 177 -4.18 -17.91 10.30
C GLY A 177 -5.52 -17.77 9.56
N LEU A 178 -6.33 -16.80 9.97
CA LEU A 178 -7.63 -16.49 9.35
C LEU A 178 -7.50 -15.86 7.95
N ALA A 179 -6.36 -15.30 7.61
CA ALA A 179 -6.13 -14.62 6.32
C ALA A 179 -5.84 -15.59 5.17
N GLN A 180 -5.75 -16.90 5.44
CA GLN A 180 -5.45 -17.94 4.43
C GLN A 180 -4.17 -17.65 3.62
N GLY A 181 -3.13 -17.11 4.26
CA GLY A 181 -1.83 -16.86 3.63
C GLY A 181 -1.01 -18.13 3.42
N GLU A 182 0.22 -17.97 2.93
CA GLU A 182 1.19 -19.06 2.78
C GLU A 182 1.71 -19.54 4.14
N ASP A 183 2.02 -20.84 4.25
CA ASP A 183 2.82 -21.37 5.35
C ASP A 183 4.29 -21.05 5.05
N ILE A 184 4.77 -19.96 5.64
CA ILE A 184 6.12 -19.43 5.37
C ILE A 184 7.21 -20.41 5.80
N PRO A 185 7.17 -21.06 6.99
CA PRO A 185 8.13 -22.08 7.37
C PRO A 185 8.21 -23.23 6.37
N ALA A 186 7.06 -23.80 5.97
CA ALA A 186 7.03 -24.90 5.00
C ALA A 186 7.56 -24.47 3.63
N LEU A 187 7.29 -23.22 3.22
CA LEU A 187 7.80 -22.67 1.96
C LEU A 187 9.33 -22.47 2.00
N LEU A 188 9.89 -21.93 3.11
CA LEU A 188 11.34 -21.78 3.31
C LEU A 188 12.04 -23.13 3.28
N GLU A 189 11.49 -24.14 3.97
CA GLU A 189 12.01 -25.50 3.97
C GLU A 189 11.99 -26.12 2.57
N SER A 190 10.88 -25.98 1.85
CA SER A 190 10.73 -26.54 0.48
C SER A 190 11.71 -25.94 -0.52
N VAL A 191 12.09 -24.68 -0.34
CA VAL A 191 13.09 -23.98 -1.17
C VAL A 191 14.51 -24.33 -0.71
N GLY A 192 14.68 -24.82 0.52
CA GLY A 192 15.98 -25.18 1.10
C GLY A 192 16.78 -23.96 1.60
N ILE A 193 16.11 -22.95 2.13
CA ILE A 193 16.77 -21.80 2.78
C ILE A 193 17.09 -22.19 4.24
N PRO A 194 18.38 -22.17 4.67
CA PRO A 194 18.75 -22.49 6.03
C PRO A 194 18.12 -21.51 7.04
N GLN A 195 17.60 -22.04 8.16
CA GLN A 195 16.92 -21.21 9.17
C GLN A 195 17.83 -20.11 9.76
N GLU A 196 19.10 -20.37 9.92
CA GLU A 196 20.11 -19.42 10.41
C GLU A 196 20.32 -18.22 9.46
N ARG A 197 19.82 -18.29 8.24
CA ARG A 197 19.85 -17.20 7.25
C ARG A 197 18.57 -16.36 7.25
N VAL A 198 17.56 -16.73 8.08
CA VAL A 198 16.25 -16.06 8.09
C VAL A 198 16.01 -15.43 9.45
N MET A 199 15.78 -14.14 9.43
CA MET A 199 15.36 -13.35 10.58
C MET A 199 13.87 -13.03 10.44
N ILE A 200 13.08 -13.39 11.44
CA ILE A 200 11.62 -13.26 11.42
C ILE A 200 11.20 -12.26 12.48
N ALA A 201 10.32 -11.32 12.12
CA ALA A 201 9.73 -10.41 13.07
C ALA A 201 8.97 -11.14 14.18
N ASP A 202 8.98 -10.59 15.39
CA ASP A 202 8.22 -11.14 16.52
C ASP A 202 6.74 -11.24 16.16
N GLN A 203 6.22 -12.47 16.16
CA GLN A 203 4.86 -12.78 15.69
C GLN A 203 3.79 -12.21 16.61
N TYR A 204 4.06 -12.09 17.91
CA TYR A 204 3.13 -11.46 18.84
C TYR A 204 2.98 -9.97 18.50
N ARG A 205 4.10 -9.29 18.24
CA ARG A 205 4.10 -7.87 17.89
C ARG A 205 3.46 -7.62 16.52
N VAL A 206 3.70 -8.47 15.53
CA VAL A 206 3.06 -8.37 14.22
C VAL A 206 1.53 -8.42 14.32
N LEU A 207 0.99 -9.21 15.28
CA LEU A 207 -0.45 -9.45 15.42
C LEU A 207 -1.13 -8.51 16.41
N PHE A 208 -0.51 -8.24 17.55
CA PHE A 208 -1.18 -7.64 18.72
C PHE A 208 -0.53 -6.35 19.22
N ASP A 209 0.69 -6.07 18.84
CA ASP A 209 1.43 -4.86 19.22
C ASP A 209 2.07 -4.26 17.95
N PRO A 210 1.26 -3.64 17.06
CA PRO A 210 1.77 -3.14 15.78
C PRO A 210 2.96 -2.22 15.98
N VAL A 211 4.03 -2.56 15.29
CA VAL A 211 5.29 -1.81 15.35
C VAL A 211 5.06 -0.39 14.85
N GLY A 212 5.29 0.61 15.70
CA GLY A 212 5.14 2.01 15.33
C GLY A 212 6.14 2.46 14.26
N GLN A 213 5.87 3.59 13.64
CA GLN A 213 6.67 4.12 12.52
C GLN A 213 8.18 4.24 12.83
N ALA A 214 8.53 4.67 14.05
CA ALA A 214 9.92 4.77 14.47
C ALA A 214 10.64 3.41 14.50
N SER A 215 9.97 2.34 14.94
CA SER A 215 10.52 0.99 14.93
C SER A 215 10.59 0.43 13.51
N MET A 216 9.61 0.73 12.65
CA MET A 216 9.68 0.37 11.23
C MET A 216 10.84 1.09 10.52
N ALA A 217 11.11 2.35 10.85
CA ALA A 217 12.27 3.08 10.32
C ALA A 217 13.60 2.42 10.73
N LYS A 218 13.72 1.84 11.94
CA LYS A 218 14.87 1.03 12.34
C LYS A 218 15.00 -0.22 11.47
N ILE A 219 13.89 -0.95 11.28
CA ILE A 219 13.87 -2.14 10.43
C ILE A 219 14.36 -1.80 9.03
N TYR A 220 13.76 -0.81 8.37
CA TYR A 220 14.22 -0.39 7.04
C TYR A 220 15.69 0.05 7.05
N SER A 221 16.14 0.83 8.02
CA SER A 221 17.53 1.30 8.08
C SER A 221 18.56 0.18 8.24
N ALA A 222 18.17 -0.99 8.77
CA ALA A 222 19.04 -2.17 8.86
C ALA A 222 19.25 -2.88 7.51
N LEU A 223 18.31 -2.73 6.57
CA LEU A 223 18.30 -3.43 5.27
C LEU A 223 19.38 -2.90 4.32
N ASP A 224 19.81 -3.74 3.38
CA ASP A 224 20.55 -3.34 2.19
C ASP A 224 19.61 -3.10 1.00
N VAL A 225 18.52 -3.86 0.93
CA VAL A 225 17.49 -3.74 -0.10
C VAL A 225 16.14 -4.20 0.42
N LEU A 226 15.06 -3.51 0.02
CA LEU A 226 13.70 -4.02 0.20
C LEU A 226 13.33 -4.86 -1.03
N LEU A 227 12.90 -6.11 -0.82
CA LEU A 227 12.36 -6.97 -1.85
C LEU A 227 10.82 -6.97 -1.76
N ASN A 228 10.17 -6.41 -2.77
CA ASN A 228 8.70 -6.38 -2.88
C ASN A 228 8.27 -6.83 -4.29
N PRO A 229 8.39 -8.14 -4.60
CA PRO A 229 8.06 -8.70 -5.91
C PRO A 229 6.56 -9.05 -5.97
N ALA A 230 5.70 -8.08 -5.62
CA ALA A 230 4.26 -8.29 -5.61
C ALA A 230 3.71 -8.47 -7.04
N MET A 231 2.69 -9.31 -7.18
CA MET A 231 1.98 -9.56 -8.44
C MET A 231 1.13 -8.36 -8.91
N GLY A 232 1.03 -7.34 -8.09
CA GLY A 232 0.34 -6.08 -8.30
C GLY A 232 0.15 -5.34 -6.98
N GLU A 233 0.29 -4.03 -6.99
CA GLU A 233 0.05 -3.13 -5.86
C GLU A 233 -0.78 -1.92 -6.30
N GLY A 234 -1.73 -1.53 -5.48
CA GLY A 234 -2.48 -0.28 -5.70
C GLY A 234 -1.63 0.97 -5.48
N PHE A 235 -0.62 0.86 -4.59
CA PHE A 235 0.38 1.90 -4.35
C PHE A 235 1.77 1.31 -4.03
N GLY A 236 1.93 0.52 -2.96
CA GLY A 236 3.23 -0.01 -2.52
C GLY A 236 3.90 0.87 -1.45
N ILE A 237 3.18 1.18 -0.38
CA ILE A 237 3.63 2.11 0.68
C ILE A 237 4.98 1.69 1.30
N THR A 238 5.24 0.40 1.46
CA THR A 238 6.49 -0.13 2.02
C THR A 238 7.72 0.24 1.19
N VAL A 239 7.54 0.43 -0.13
CA VAL A 239 8.62 0.86 -1.03
C VAL A 239 9.01 2.31 -0.72
N ILE A 240 8.02 3.20 -0.54
CA ILE A 240 8.28 4.60 -0.20
C ILE A 240 8.86 4.74 1.22
N GLU A 241 8.39 3.94 2.18
CA GLU A 241 8.93 3.90 3.55
C GLU A 241 10.42 3.50 3.53
N ALA A 242 10.77 2.43 2.82
CA ALA A 242 12.15 1.98 2.65
C ALA A 242 13.02 3.05 1.97
N GLN A 243 12.54 3.62 0.86
CA GLN A 243 13.27 4.68 0.15
C GLN A 243 13.41 5.94 0.99
N SER A 244 12.44 6.26 1.85
CA SER A 244 12.55 7.35 2.81
C SER A 244 13.67 7.11 3.83
N CYS A 245 13.95 5.86 4.17
CA CYS A 245 15.09 5.45 5.00
C CYS A 245 16.38 5.26 4.20
N GLY A 246 16.41 5.62 2.92
CA GLY A 246 17.59 5.52 2.06
C GLY A 246 17.85 4.12 1.50
N VAL A 247 16.87 3.23 1.53
CA VAL A 247 17.00 1.84 1.10
C VAL A 247 16.40 1.67 -0.30
N PRO A 248 17.14 1.16 -1.30
CA PRO A 248 16.61 0.85 -2.62
C PRO A 248 15.65 -0.34 -2.55
N ALA A 249 14.82 -0.50 -3.59
CA ALA A 249 13.87 -1.60 -3.65
C ALA A 249 14.01 -2.41 -4.94
N ILE A 250 13.68 -3.70 -4.86
CA ILE A 250 13.47 -4.59 -6.01
C ILE A 250 11.97 -4.84 -6.09
N VAL A 251 11.34 -4.50 -7.22
CA VAL A 251 9.90 -4.54 -7.40
C VAL A 251 9.54 -5.16 -8.75
N THR A 252 8.37 -5.78 -8.86
CA THR A 252 7.83 -6.20 -10.16
C THR A 252 7.53 -4.98 -11.02
N ASP A 253 7.91 -4.97 -12.32
CA ASP A 253 7.62 -3.87 -13.26
C ASP A 253 6.14 -3.85 -13.67
N PHE A 254 5.25 -3.76 -12.68
CA PHE A 254 3.82 -3.83 -12.90
C PHE A 254 3.05 -2.91 -11.94
N THR A 255 1.93 -2.37 -12.40
CA THR A 255 1.01 -1.47 -11.67
C THR A 255 1.70 -0.22 -11.08
N ALA A 256 1.32 0.18 -9.87
CA ALA A 256 1.87 1.35 -9.19
C ALA A 256 3.38 1.24 -8.90
N MET A 257 3.94 0.03 -8.89
CA MET A 257 5.35 -0.20 -8.58
C MET A 257 6.28 0.49 -9.59
N LYS A 258 5.84 0.63 -10.86
CA LYS A 258 6.58 1.34 -11.91
C LYS A 258 6.90 2.79 -11.56
N GLU A 259 6.02 3.46 -10.83
CA GLU A 259 6.18 4.87 -10.48
C GLU A 259 6.65 5.09 -9.04
N VAL A 260 6.29 4.17 -8.13
CA VAL A 260 6.58 4.28 -6.70
C VAL A 260 8.03 3.89 -6.40
N CYS A 261 8.59 2.92 -7.13
CA CYS A 261 10.01 2.59 -7.03
C CYS A 261 10.88 3.55 -7.83
N GLY A 262 11.23 4.68 -7.24
CA GLY A 262 12.10 5.68 -7.89
C GLY A 262 13.58 5.31 -7.91
N VAL A 263 14.02 4.41 -7.03
CA VAL A 263 15.42 3.95 -6.92
C VAL A 263 15.46 2.47 -6.58
N GLY A 264 16.04 1.69 -7.47
CA GLY A 264 16.13 0.24 -7.33
C GLY A 264 16.02 -0.47 -8.67
N TRP A 265 15.46 -1.66 -8.66
CA TRP A 265 15.33 -2.54 -9.83
C TRP A 265 13.87 -2.89 -10.08
N HIS A 266 13.50 -2.85 -11.35
CA HIS A 266 12.21 -3.29 -11.85
C HIS A 266 12.40 -4.62 -12.54
N VAL A 267 11.79 -5.69 -12.02
CA VAL A 267 11.97 -7.05 -12.53
C VAL A 267 10.85 -7.43 -13.48
N GLU A 268 11.22 -8.22 -14.49
CA GLU A 268 10.32 -8.77 -15.48
C GLU A 268 9.29 -9.71 -14.85
N TYR A 269 8.21 -9.96 -15.58
CA TYR A 269 7.11 -10.79 -15.10
C TYR A 269 6.41 -11.54 -16.23
N ARG A 270 5.61 -12.54 -15.83
CA ARG A 270 4.66 -13.23 -16.72
C ARG A 270 3.24 -12.84 -16.33
N PRO A 271 2.37 -12.53 -17.32
CA PRO A 271 0.97 -12.24 -17.05
C PRO A 271 0.27 -13.44 -16.41
N TYR A 272 -0.58 -13.17 -15.42
CA TYR A 272 -1.42 -14.16 -14.75
C TYR A 272 -2.87 -13.68 -14.73
N TRP A 273 -3.78 -14.48 -15.30
CA TRP A 273 -5.21 -14.15 -15.25
C TRP A 273 -5.79 -14.48 -13.89
N SER A 274 -6.19 -13.47 -13.14
CA SER A 274 -6.68 -13.61 -11.77
C SER A 274 -8.18 -13.94 -11.72
N GLY A 275 -8.64 -14.44 -10.56
CA GLY A 275 -10.07 -14.66 -10.29
C GLY A 275 -10.94 -13.39 -10.30
N LEU A 276 -10.33 -12.21 -10.42
CA LEU A 276 -11.03 -10.92 -10.54
C LEU A 276 -11.29 -10.53 -12.00
N ASN A 277 -11.14 -11.45 -12.96
CA ASN A 277 -11.27 -11.19 -14.40
C ASN A 277 -10.40 -10.02 -14.87
N SER A 278 -9.15 -10.05 -14.46
CA SER A 278 -8.14 -9.05 -14.75
C SER A 278 -6.74 -9.63 -14.59
N TRP A 279 -5.73 -9.06 -15.23
CA TRP A 279 -4.36 -9.54 -15.18
C TRP A 279 -3.62 -9.07 -13.93
N GLN A 280 -2.78 -9.96 -13.41
CA GLN A 280 -1.70 -9.71 -12.47
C GLN A 280 -0.37 -10.17 -13.08
N ALA A 281 0.72 -9.92 -12.39
CA ALA A 281 2.08 -10.20 -12.86
C ALA A 281 2.77 -11.19 -11.91
N VAL A 282 3.12 -12.38 -12.39
CA VAL A 282 4.01 -13.28 -11.64
C VAL A 282 5.45 -12.88 -11.91
N PRO A 283 6.20 -12.35 -10.92
CA PRO A 283 7.55 -11.86 -11.12
C PRO A 283 8.50 -13.00 -11.51
N ASP A 284 9.50 -12.67 -12.35
CA ASP A 284 10.50 -13.64 -12.81
C ASP A 284 11.56 -13.85 -11.72
N VAL A 285 11.80 -15.12 -11.38
CA VAL A 285 12.74 -15.52 -10.30
C VAL A 285 14.18 -15.22 -10.67
N ASP A 286 14.55 -15.43 -11.93
CA ASP A 286 15.92 -15.22 -12.39
C ASP A 286 16.27 -13.75 -12.45
N ASP A 287 15.30 -12.93 -12.82
CA ASP A 287 15.47 -11.48 -12.85
C ASP A 287 15.54 -10.88 -11.44
N ILE A 288 14.71 -11.36 -10.49
CA ILE A 288 14.85 -11.00 -9.08
C ILE A 288 16.25 -11.39 -8.57
N ALA A 289 16.73 -12.61 -8.88
CA ALA A 289 18.04 -13.05 -8.44
C ALA A 289 19.18 -12.20 -9.03
N SER A 290 19.07 -11.82 -10.29
CA SER A 290 20.01 -10.90 -10.96
C SER A 290 20.02 -9.52 -10.30
N ALA A 291 18.86 -8.96 -9.99
CA ALA A 291 18.74 -7.67 -9.29
C ALA A 291 19.33 -7.72 -7.86
N LEU A 292 19.14 -8.84 -7.15
CA LEU A 292 19.77 -9.07 -5.84
C LEU A 292 21.29 -9.13 -5.94
N GLU A 293 21.84 -9.83 -6.95
CA GLU A 293 23.29 -9.93 -7.19
C GLU A 293 23.88 -8.59 -7.57
N GLU A 294 23.22 -7.81 -8.43
CA GLU A 294 23.62 -6.45 -8.75
C GLU A 294 23.69 -5.57 -7.50
N CYS A 295 22.64 -5.65 -6.67
CA CYS A 295 22.61 -4.89 -5.40
C CYS A 295 23.72 -5.32 -4.44
N TYR A 296 23.98 -6.62 -4.33
CA TYR A 296 25.08 -7.18 -3.53
C TYR A 296 26.44 -6.66 -3.99
N SER A 297 26.67 -6.62 -5.28
CA SER A 297 27.94 -6.20 -5.91
C SER A 297 28.20 -4.69 -5.89
N LEU A 298 27.25 -3.87 -5.45
CA LEU A 298 27.42 -2.40 -5.40
C LEU A 298 28.58 -2.00 -4.48
N LYS A 299 29.41 -1.10 -4.95
CA LYS A 299 30.45 -0.43 -4.16
C LYS A 299 29.83 0.53 -3.15
N LYS A 300 30.53 0.81 -2.06
CA LYS A 300 30.07 1.71 -1.01
C LYS A 300 29.56 3.06 -1.53
N TRP A 301 30.30 3.72 -2.41
CA TRP A 301 29.90 5.00 -2.97
C TRP A 301 28.61 4.93 -3.83
N GLN A 302 28.37 3.78 -4.50
CA GLN A 302 27.15 3.57 -5.28
C GLN A 302 25.95 3.41 -4.34
N ARG A 303 26.09 2.64 -3.25
CA ARG A 303 25.05 2.50 -2.20
C ARG A 303 24.72 3.85 -1.58
N GLU A 304 25.74 4.67 -1.24
CA GLU A 304 25.54 6.02 -0.69
C GLU A 304 24.78 6.94 -1.68
N LYS A 305 25.16 6.91 -2.96
CA LYS A 305 24.47 7.66 -4.01
C LYS A 305 23.01 7.23 -4.16
N MET A 306 22.74 5.93 -4.15
CA MET A 306 21.38 5.40 -4.23
C MET A 306 20.57 5.79 -2.98
N ALA A 307 21.16 5.72 -1.79
CA ALA A 307 20.47 6.11 -0.55
C ALA A 307 20.00 7.57 -0.57
N VAL A 308 20.86 8.49 -1.03
CA VAL A 308 20.50 9.91 -1.19
C VAL A 308 19.39 10.08 -2.23
N ALA A 309 19.48 9.38 -3.36
CA ALA A 309 18.47 9.44 -4.42
C ALA A 309 17.11 8.87 -3.96
N ALA A 310 17.12 7.74 -3.24
CA ALA A 310 15.94 7.11 -2.67
C ALA A 310 15.21 8.05 -1.70
N ARG A 311 15.96 8.63 -0.75
CA ARG A 311 15.40 9.63 0.17
C ARG A 311 14.79 10.82 -0.57
N ARG A 312 15.48 11.35 -1.56
CA ARG A 312 14.97 12.48 -2.35
C ARG A 312 13.66 12.15 -3.05
N HIS A 313 13.56 10.96 -3.66
CA HIS A 313 12.33 10.49 -4.29
C HIS A 313 11.18 10.38 -3.28
N ALA A 314 11.44 9.76 -2.12
CA ALA A 314 10.42 9.58 -1.10
C ALA A 314 9.87 10.89 -0.51
N LEU A 315 10.64 11.98 -0.52
CA LEU A 315 10.18 13.30 -0.07
C LEU A 315 9.05 13.87 -0.92
N ASP A 316 8.85 13.38 -2.14
CA ASP A 316 7.69 13.73 -2.97
C ASP A 316 6.38 13.20 -2.39
N TYR A 317 6.45 12.18 -1.56
CA TYR A 317 5.32 11.55 -0.86
C TYR A 317 5.20 11.97 0.62
N SER A 318 5.88 13.04 1.03
CA SER A 318 5.75 13.56 2.40
C SER A 318 4.33 14.03 2.70
N LEU A 319 3.85 13.76 3.92
CA LEU A 319 2.48 14.09 4.35
C LEU A 319 2.09 15.55 4.06
N PRO A 320 2.90 16.58 4.40
CA PRO A 320 2.53 17.97 4.11
C PRO A 320 2.40 18.25 2.61
N LYS A 321 3.27 17.63 1.77
CA LYS A 321 3.26 17.84 0.33
C LYS A 321 2.04 17.19 -0.31
N VAL A 322 1.77 15.93 -0.02
CA VAL A 322 0.61 15.22 -0.54
C VAL A 322 -0.70 15.86 -0.09
N LEU A 323 -0.82 16.23 1.19
CA LEU A 323 -1.99 16.91 1.70
C LEU A 323 -2.28 18.21 0.92
N LYS A 324 -1.27 19.07 0.77
CA LYS A 324 -1.42 20.37 0.13
C LYS A 324 -1.64 20.28 -1.39
N GLN A 325 -0.88 19.40 -2.07
CA GLN A 325 -0.84 19.38 -3.53
C GLN A 325 -1.85 18.42 -4.15
N HIS A 326 -2.31 17.41 -3.43
CA HIS A 326 -3.16 16.35 -3.96
C HIS A 326 -4.46 16.18 -3.18
N MET A 327 -4.41 15.93 -1.86
CA MET A 327 -5.60 15.59 -1.09
C MET A 327 -6.60 16.75 -1.01
N LEU A 328 -6.19 17.93 -0.57
CA LEU A 328 -7.10 19.07 -0.45
C LEU A 328 -7.71 19.50 -1.79
N PRO A 329 -6.94 19.59 -2.92
CA PRO A 329 -7.52 19.85 -4.22
C PRO A 329 -8.51 18.77 -4.67
N ALA A 330 -8.20 17.49 -4.43
CA ALA A 330 -9.08 16.39 -4.81
C ALA A 330 -10.40 16.40 -4.02
N LEU A 331 -10.37 16.63 -2.71
CA LEU A 331 -11.58 16.75 -1.90
C LEU A 331 -12.48 17.91 -2.37
N ARG A 332 -11.90 19.08 -2.65
CA ARG A 332 -12.64 20.23 -3.22
C ARG A 332 -13.26 19.90 -4.58
N ALA A 333 -12.52 19.20 -5.44
CA ALA A 333 -13.04 18.78 -6.74
C ALA A 333 -14.19 17.78 -6.60
N ALA A 334 -14.10 16.82 -5.66
CA ALA A 334 -15.18 15.88 -5.37
C ALA A 334 -16.44 16.60 -4.85
N GLU A 335 -16.30 17.53 -3.91
CA GLU A 335 -17.42 18.35 -3.41
C GLU A 335 -18.11 19.16 -4.53
N GLN A 336 -17.33 19.75 -5.44
CA GLN A 336 -17.85 20.48 -6.59
C GLN A 336 -18.64 19.58 -7.54
N ARG A 337 -18.21 18.33 -7.76
CA ARG A 337 -18.94 17.36 -8.59
C ARG A 337 -20.32 17.05 -8.02
N PHE A 338 -20.42 16.82 -6.71
CA PHE A 338 -21.70 16.58 -6.05
C PHE A 338 -22.58 17.83 -5.99
N SER A 339 -22.02 19.01 -5.80
CA SER A 339 -22.77 20.27 -5.78
C SER A 339 -23.41 20.58 -7.14
N ARG A 340 -22.76 20.25 -8.26
CA ARG A 340 -23.31 20.41 -9.62
C ARG A 340 -24.44 19.42 -9.94
N GLN A 341 -24.48 18.27 -9.26
CA GLN A 341 -25.53 17.26 -9.44
C GLN A 341 -26.80 17.57 -8.61
N ARG A 342 -26.74 18.51 -7.66
CA ARG A 342 -27.92 18.94 -6.93
C ARG A 342 -28.82 19.79 -7.84
N PRO A 343 -30.13 19.49 -7.95
CA PRO A 343 -31.06 20.39 -8.64
C PRO A 343 -31.02 21.74 -7.94
N VAL A 344 -30.91 22.82 -8.73
CA VAL A 344 -31.02 24.19 -8.23
C VAL A 344 -32.42 24.38 -7.66
N THR A 345 -32.58 24.30 -6.35
CA THR A 345 -33.85 24.65 -5.69
C THR A 345 -33.98 26.16 -5.80
N ILE A 346 -34.73 26.64 -6.80
CA ILE A 346 -35.08 28.05 -6.89
C ILE A 346 -36.03 28.32 -5.71
N ALA A 347 -35.53 29.04 -4.71
CA ALA A 347 -36.39 29.49 -3.62
C ALA A 347 -37.61 30.24 -4.21
N PRO A 348 -38.85 29.93 -3.79
CA PRO A 348 -40.02 30.64 -4.30
C PRO A 348 -39.85 32.12 -4.00
N ARG A 349 -39.92 32.97 -5.04
CA ARG A 349 -39.95 34.40 -4.86
C ARG A 349 -41.12 34.71 -3.91
N LEU A 350 -40.82 35.27 -2.73
CA LEU A 350 -41.82 35.87 -1.87
C LEU A 350 -42.62 36.85 -2.73
N LYS A 351 -43.91 36.54 -2.99
CA LYS A 351 -44.85 37.51 -3.53
C LYS A 351 -44.91 38.66 -2.55
N ALA A 352 -44.50 39.84 -3.03
CA ALA A 352 -44.73 41.05 -2.27
C ALA A 352 -46.24 41.15 -2.03
N ALA A 353 -46.62 41.23 -0.75
CA ALA A 353 -48.00 41.54 -0.37
C ALA A 353 -48.34 42.97 -0.82
N ALA A 354 -49.38 43.08 -1.62
CA ALA A 354 -49.99 44.37 -1.98
C ALA A 354 -50.84 44.90 -0.81
#